data_4be11dc5a398450eb50bccbd23d70a3c
#
_entry.id   4be11dc5a398450eb50bccbd23d70a3c
#
_cell.length_a   1.000
_cell.length_b   1.000
_cell.length_c   1.000
_cell.angle_alpha   90.00
_cell.angle_beta   90.00
_cell.angle_gamma   90.00
#
_symmetry.space_group_name_H-M   'P 1'
#
loop_
_entity.id
_entity.type
_entity.pdbx_description
1 polymer ?
#
loop_
_entity_poly.entity_id
_entity_poly.type
_entity_poly.pdbx_seq_one_letter_code
_entity_poly.pdbx_strand_id
1 'polypeptide(L)'
;EIMPSLVGSEMCIRDRIGGEVFNLNYTPKRECSIRLLRYGDDEGRRVYERTLQFVLIIAVRKLFPGARLVTRYSAGDGLYITVEKAGTGTPLNEADTDLLRSEMKRITAAAYPFVRRRLDVRDAIEFYTKDGQQDKAELLRCRRFSYFDVYSCPDYSDYMDYFYGEMAPSTDYVHVFELHTLPEAIVMLL
;
A
#
# COMPACT_ATOMS: atom_id res chain seq x y z
N GLU A 1 -20.05 22.89 -1.17
CA GLU A 1 -19.80 22.52 0.24
C GLU A 1 -19.96 21.01 0.35
N ILE A 2 -18.85 20.30 0.36
CA ILE A 2 -18.84 18.84 0.59
C ILE A 2 -18.99 18.65 2.08
N MET A 3 -20.10 18.04 2.48
CA MET A 3 -20.45 17.81 3.88
C MET A 3 -19.36 17.01 4.63
N PRO A 4 -18.81 17.54 5.72
CA PRO A 4 -17.87 16.79 6.58
C PRO A 4 -18.55 15.77 7.51
N SER A 5 -19.83 15.47 7.34
CA SER A 5 -20.62 14.77 8.38
C SER A 5 -21.02 13.33 8.06
N LEU A 6 -20.34 12.65 7.13
CA LEU A 6 -20.50 11.20 6.95
C LEU A 6 -19.40 10.37 7.63
N VAL A 7 -18.81 10.92 8.69
CA VAL A 7 -17.93 10.19 9.61
C VAL A 7 -18.80 9.52 10.67
N GLY A 8 -19.43 8.44 10.29
CA GLY A 8 -20.24 7.62 11.18
C GLY A 8 -20.12 6.15 10.81
N SER A 9 -19.39 5.39 11.61
CA SER A 9 -19.32 3.93 11.77
C SER A 9 -18.89 3.03 10.59
N GLU A 10 -18.81 3.51 9.34
CA GLU A 10 -18.24 2.76 8.22
C GLU A 10 -17.45 3.72 7.34
N MET A 11 -16.13 3.68 7.49
CA MET A 11 -15.21 4.58 6.80
C MET A 11 -15.25 4.35 5.30
N CYS A 12 -15.61 5.39 4.52
CA CYS A 12 -15.53 5.37 3.07
C CYS A 12 -14.08 5.48 2.63
N ILE A 13 -13.60 4.53 1.82
CA ILE A 13 -12.19 4.44 1.41
C ILE A 13 -11.96 5.20 0.10
N ARG A 14 -12.96 5.24 -0.79
CA ARG A 14 -12.91 5.89 -2.12
C ARG A 14 -14.29 6.22 -2.63
N ASP A 15 -14.34 7.03 -3.70
CA ASP A 15 -15.55 7.35 -4.44
C ASP A 15 -15.57 6.66 -5.81
N ARG A 16 -16.74 6.21 -6.25
CA ARG A 16 -16.97 5.73 -7.61
C ARG A 16 -17.86 6.73 -8.35
N ILE A 17 -17.32 7.29 -9.41
CA ILE A 17 -17.98 8.32 -10.22
C ILE A 17 -17.98 7.85 -11.68
N GLY A 18 -19.17 7.70 -12.28
CA GLY A 18 -19.28 7.30 -13.68
C GLY A 18 -18.61 5.95 -14.03
N GLY A 19 -18.45 5.06 -13.06
CA GLY A 19 -17.82 3.75 -13.25
C GLY A 19 -16.32 3.69 -12.87
N GLU A 20 -15.65 4.82 -12.67
CA GLU A 20 -14.24 4.89 -12.27
C GLU A 20 -14.10 5.22 -10.78
N VAL A 21 -13.00 4.73 -10.18
CA VAL A 21 -12.67 4.97 -8.76
C VAL A 21 -11.80 6.21 -8.64
N PHE A 22 -12.21 7.14 -7.77
CA PHE A 22 -11.53 8.42 -7.55
C PHE A 22 -11.11 8.57 -6.09
N ASN A 23 -10.17 9.48 -5.86
CA ASN A 23 -9.77 9.93 -4.54
C ASN A 23 -10.92 10.70 -3.89
N LEU A 24 -11.13 10.54 -2.58
CA LEU A 24 -12.13 11.29 -1.80
C LEU A 24 -11.94 12.81 -1.90
N ASN A 25 -10.76 13.30 -2.25
CA ASN A 25 -10.47 14.71 -2.48
C ASN A 25 -10.77 15.16 -3.93
N TYR A 26 -11.30 14.28 -4.78
CA TYR A 26 -11.66 14.64 -6.15
C TYR A 26 -12.94 15.48 -6.16
N THR A 27 -12.91 16.63 -6.84
CA THR A 27 -14.10 17.48 -7.03
C THR A 27 -14.66 17.26 -8.43
N PRO A 28 -15.86 16.67 -8.57
CA PRO A 28 -16.50 16.51 -9.86
C PRO A 28 -16.76 17.86 -10.52
N LYS A 29 -16.46 17.97 -11.82
CA LYS A 29 -16.69 19.21 -12.59
C LYS A 29 -18.09 19.26 -13.25
N ARG A 30 -18.86 18.19 -13.18
CA ARG A 30 -20.21 18.05 -13.76
C ARG A 30 -21.09 17.27 -12.80
N GLU A 31 -22.39 17.41 -12.94
CA GLU A 31 -23.34 16.55 -12.24
C GLU A 31 -23.06 15.09 -12.54
N CYS A 32 -22.92 14.29 -11.50
CA CYS A 32 -22.58 12.88 -11.59
C CYS A 32 -23.15 12.12 -10.39
N SER A 33 -23.38 10.83 -10.59
CA SER A 33 -23.72 9.91 -9.51
C SER A 33 -22.44 9.50 -8.78
N ILE A 34 -22.40 9.69 -7.46
CA ILE A 34 -21.29 9.30 -6.60
C ILE A 34 -21.74 8.11 -5.74
N ARG A 35 -20.94 7.03 -5.75
CA ARG A 35 -21.08 5.92 -4.83
C ARG A 35 -19.85 5.86 -3.94
N LEU A 36 -20.05 5.91 -2.63
CA LEU A 36 -19.00 5.74 -1.64
C LEU A 36 -18.63 4.25 -1.55
N LEU A 37 -17.34 3.94 -1.68
CA LEU A 37 -16.80 2.58 -1.56
C LEU A 37 -16.36 2.34 -0.13
N ARG A 38 -16.82 1.22 0.44
CA ARG A 38 -16.50 0.77 1.79
C ARG A 38 -15.72 -0.55 1.72
N TYR A 39 -15.16 -0.98 2.83
CA TYR A 39 -14.43 -2.27 2.91
C TYR A 39 -15.29 -3.47 2.44
N GLY A 40 -16.59 -3.47 2.69
CA GLY A 40 -17.52 -4.51 2.24
C GLY A 40 -17.74 -4.58 0.71
N ASP A 41 -17.34 -3.56 -0.03
CA ASP A 41 -17.36 -3.58 -1.50
C ASP A 41 -16.04 -4.19 -2.02
N ASP A 42 -16.10 -5.03 -3.07
CA ASP A 42 -14.91 -5.66 -3.66
C ASP A 42 -13.81 -4.65 -4.05
N GLU A 43 -14.22 -3.50 -4.58
CA GLU A 43 -13.28 -2.43 -4.95
C GLU A 43 -12.69 -1.75 -3.73
N GLY A 44 -13.49 -1.48 -2.70
CA GLY A 44 -13.05 -0.92 -1.42
C GLY A 44 -12.06 -1.86 -0.72
N ARG A 45 -12.35 -3.16 -0.67
CA ARG A 45 -11.45 -4.16 -0.14
C ARG A 45 -10.09 -4.16 -0.86
N ARG A 46 -10.07 -4.11 -2.18
CA ARG A 46 -8.82 -4.03 -2.96
C ARG A 46 -8.02 -2.75 -2.70
N VAL A 47 -8.70 -1.63 -2.45
CA VAL A 47 -8.04 -0.37 -2.03
C VAL A 47 -7.40 -0.56 -0.66
N TYR A 48 -8.13 -1.15 0.28
CA TYR A 48 -7.65 -1.45 1.63
C TYR A 48 -6.41 -2.35 1.61
N GLU A 49 -6.50 -3.48 0.90
CA GLU A 49 -5.39 -4.45 0.75
C GLU A 49 -4.12 -3.79 0.21
N ARG A 50 -4.22 -3.04 -0.89
CA ARG A 50 -3.07 -2.34 -1.49
C ARG A 50 -2.46 -1.32 -0.55
N THR A 51 -3.30 -0.57 0.14
CA THR A 51 -2.86 0.45 1.10
C THR A 51 -2.12 -0.19 2.26
N LEU A 52 -2.68 -1.26 2.82
CA LEU A 52 -2.05 -1.99 3.93
C LEU A 52 -0.74 -2.67 3.51
N GLN A 53 -0.67 -3.22 2.29
CA GLN A 53 0.58 -3.73 1.72
C GLN A 53 1.66 -2.64 1.64
N PHE A 54 1.30 -1.44 1.23
CA PHE A 54 2.27 -0.34 1.17
C PHE A 54 2.74 0.07 2.57
N VAL A 55 1.83 0.16 3.55
CA VAL A 55 2.18 0.40 4.96
C VAL A 55 3.16 -0.68 5.47
N LEU A 56 2.90 -1.95 5.16
CA LEU A 56 3.80 -3.04 5.51
C LEU A 56 5.19 -2.86 4.86
N ILE A 57 5.25 -2.55 3.57
CA ILE A 57 6.51 -2.36 2.84
C ILE A 57 7.35 -1.25 3.48
N ILE A 58 6.77 -0.07 3.74
CA ILE A 58 7.52 1.05 4.33
C ILE A 58 7.93 0.78 5.78
N ALA A 59 7.14 0.02 6.55
CA ALA A 59 7.49 -0.42 7.89
C ALA A 59 8.66 -1.42 7.87
N VAL A 60 8.61 -2.44 7.00
CA VAL A 60 9.71 -3.40 6.82
C VAL A 60 11.00 -2.71 6.41
N ARG A 61 10.94 -1.78 5.46
CA ARG A 61 12.12 -1.03 4.99
C ARG A 61 12.78 -0.21 6.10
N LYS A 62 11.99 0.32 7.02
CA LYS A 62 12.50 1.08 8.16
C LYS A 62 13.11 0.20 9.24
N LEU A 63 12.42 -0.88 9.61
CA LEU A 63 12.87 -1.77 10.69
C LEU A 63 13.98 -2.73 10.25
N PHE A 64 13.94 -3.17 9.00
CA PHE A 64 14.84 -4.16 8.43
C PHE A 64 15.45 -3.66 7.12
N PRO A 65 16.37 -2.67 7.15
CA PRO A 65 16.98 -2.10 5.95
C PRO A 65 17.63 -3.19 5.09
N GLY A 66 17.34 -3.16 3.79
CA GLY A 66 17.84 -4.14 2.83
C GLY A 66 17.15 -5.51 2.86
N ALA A 67 16.14 -5.72 3.71
CA ALA A 67 15.36 -6.95 3.70
C ALA A 67 14.63 -7.14 2.36
N ARG A 68 14.57 -8.38 1.89
CA ARG A 68 13.82 -8.78 0.70
C ARG A 68 12.39 -9.14 1.09
N LEU A 69 11.43 -8.36 0.61
CA LEU A 69 10.02 -8.61 0.81
C LEU A 69 9.39 -9.11 -0.49
N VAL A 70 8.68 -10.24 -0.42
CA VAL A 70 7.95 -10.82 -1.56
C VAL A 70 6.55 -11.22 -1.12
N THR A 71 5.54 -10.63 -1.75
CA THR A 71 4.15 -11.10 -1.64
C THR A 71 4.02 -12.38 -2.46
N ARG A 72 3.62 -13.48 -1.83
CA ARG A 72 3.55 -14.80 -2.46
C ARG A 72 2.18 -15.07 -3.09
N TYR A 73 1.15 -15.11 -2.26
CA TYR A 73 -0.23 -15.39 -2.69
C TYR A 73 -1.21 -14.92 -1.60
N SER A 74 -2.46 -14.81 -1.97
CA SER A 74 -3.56 -14.61 -1.03
C SER A 74 -4.36 -15.91 -0.88
N ALA A 75 -4.80 -16.21 0.34
CA ALA A 75 -5.69 -17.33 0.64
C ALA A 75 -6.74 -16.88 1.66
N GLY A 76 -8.01 -16.93 1.27
CA GLY A 76 -9.09 -16.34 2.06
C GLY A 76 -8.86 -14.83 2.28
N ASP A 77 -8.94 -14.42 3.53
CA ASP A 77 -8.68 -13.04 3.95
C ASP A 77 -7.20 -12.78 4.31
N GLY A 78 -6.31 -13.75 4.05
CA GLY A 78 -4.89 -13.68 4.39
C GLY A 78 -4.00 -13.42 3.18
N LEU A 79 -3.00 -12.55 3.35
CA LEU A 79 -1.93 -12.32 2.41
C LEU A 79 -0.63 -12.93 2.96
N TYR A 80 -0.06 -13.87 2.21
CA TYR A 80 1.18 -14.56 2.56
C TYR A 80 2.39 -13.80 2.01
N ILE A 81 3.29 -13.41 2.90
CA ILE A 81 4.42 -12.54 2.60
C ILE A 81 5.68 -13.14 3.19
N THR A 82 6.73 -13.28 2.38
CA THR A 82 8.05 -13.61 2.87
C THR A 82 8.88 -12.35 3.03
N VAL A 83 9.54 -12.23 4.19
CA VAL A 83 10.49 -11.16 4.47
C VAL A 83 11.77 -11.81 4.93
N GLU A 84 12.84 -11.67 4.14
CA GLU A 84 14.16 -12.22 4.41
C GLU A 84 15.10 -11.10 4.85
N LYS A 85 15.72 -11.24 6.01
CA LYS A 85 16.66 -10.25 6.54
C LYS A 85 17.90 -10.14 5.66
N ALA A 86 18.36 -8.92 5.44
CA ALA A 86 19.59 -8.68 4.69
C ALA A 86 20.80 -9.39 5.32
N GLY A 87 21.67 -9.94 4.50
CA GLY A 87 22.91 -10.59 4.90
C GLY A 87 22.76 -12.02 5.42
N THR A 88 21.69 -12.36 6.11
CA THR A 88 21.45 -13.71 6.65
C THR A 88 20.47 -14.53 5.81
N GLY A 89 19.58 -13.87 5.08
CA GLY A 89 18.49 -14.54 4.35
C GLY A 89 17.46 -15.22 5.26
N THR A 90 17.52 -14.96 6.57
CA THR A 90 16.59 -15.60 7.53
C THR A 90 15.24 -14.90 7.51
N PRO A 91 14.13 -15.66 7.63
CA PRO A 91 12.80 -15.09 7.75
C PRO A 91 12.64 -14.31 9.07
N LEU A 92 11.58 -13.50 9.15
CA LEU A 92 11.21 -12.83 10.40
C LEU A 92 10.73 -13.86 11.43
N ASN A 93 11.17 -13.69 12.67
CA ASN A 93 10.67 -14.45 13.81
C ASN A 93 9.52 -13.72 14.51
N GLU A 94 8.96 -14.30 15.57
CA GLU A 94 7.84 -13.74 16.34
C GLU A 94 8.15 -12.34 16.88
N ALA A 95 9.33 -12.15 17.47
CA ALA A 95 9.73 -10.84 18.01
C ALA A 95 9.85 -9.77 16.91
N ASP A 96 10.37 -10.13 15.73
CA ASP A 96 10.42 -9.24 14.57
C ASP A 96 9.03 -8.88 14.09
N THR A 97 8.11 -9.85 14.07
CA THR A 97 6.71 -9.63 13.64
C THR A 97 5.96 -8.74 14.63
N ASP A 98 6.23 -8.85 15.93
CA ASP A 98 5.68 -7.98 16.96
C ASP A 98 6.17 -6.53 16.82
N LEU A 99 7.46 -6.35 16.53
CA LEU A 99 8.02 -5.04 16.20
C LEU A 99 7.36 -4.45 14.94
N LEU A 100 7.22 -5.25 13.90
CA LEU A 100 6.58 -4.84 12.65
C LEU A 100 5.11 -4.45 12.87
N ARG A 101 4.37 -5.25 13.63
CA ARG A 101 2.97 -4.97 14.01
C ARG A 101 2.85 -3.64 14.77
N SER A 102 3.76 -3.41 15.71
CA SER A 102 3.80 -2.18 16.52
C SER A 102 4.10 -0.96 15.66
N GLU A 103 5.06 -1.07 14.74
CA GLU A 103 5.41 0.03 13.83
C GLU A 103 4.28 0.32 12.83
N MET A 104 3.64 -0.70 12.26
CA MET A 104 2.48 -0.51 11.38
C MET A 104 1.33 0.20 12.12
N LYS A 105 1.02 -0.19 13.36
CA LYS A 105 0.03 0.51 14.20
C LYS A 105 0.41 1.97 14.44
N ARG A 106 1.71 2.25 14.64
CA ARG A 106 2.20 3.62 14.80
C ARG A 106 2.03 4.45 13.53
N ILE A 107 2.30 3.86 12.35
CA ILE A 107 2.12 4.51 11.06
C ILE A 107 0.64 4.84 10.82
N THR A 108 -0.25 3.88 11.07
CA THR A 108 -1.69 4.08 10.85
C THR A 108 -2.27 5.10 11.83
N ALA A 109 -1.81 5.13 13.08
CA ALA A 109 -2.24 6.14 14.06
C ALA A 109 -1.75 7.56 13.74
N ALA A 110 -0.67 7.70 12.97
CA ALA A 110 -0.12 9.00 12.59
C ALA A 110 -0.84 9.68 11.41
N ALA A 111 -1.73 8.96 10.72
CA ALA A 111 -2.53 9.46 9.60
C ALA A 111 -1.71 10.13 8.49
N TYR A 112 -0.56 9.57 8.14
CA TYR A 112 0.29 10.12 7.07
C TYR A 112 -0.41 10.09 5.71
N PRO A 113 -0.41 11.21 4.95
CA PRO A 113 -1.02 11.25 3.63
C PRO A 113 -0.20 10.47 2.59
N PHE A 114 -0.89 9.81 1.67
CA PHE A 114 -0.26 9.24 0.49
C PHE A 114 -0.26 10.25 -0.65
N VAL A 115 0.87 10.34 -1.33
CA VAL A 115 1.06 11.19 -2.50
C VAL A 115 1.17 10.32 -3.74
N ARG A 116 0.24 10.50 -4.68
CA ARG A 116 0.31 9.88 -6.01
C ARG A 116 1.05 10.81 -6.96
N ARG A 117 2.03 10.28 -7.66
CA ARG A 117 2.82 11.02 -8.66
C ARG A 117 2.88 10.22 -9.95
N ARG A 118 2.86 10.94 -11.06
CA ARG A 118 3.16 10.36 -12.37
C ARG A 118 4.67 10.38 -12.59
N LEU A 119 5.24 9.23 -12.89
CA LEU A 119 6.67 9.04 -13.07
C LEU A 119 6.95 8.52 -14.48
N ASP A 120 7.99 9.03 -15.14
CA ASP A 120 8.52 8.46 -16.38
C ASP A 120 9.15 7.10 -16.10
N VAL A 121 8.98 6.17 -17.03
CA VAL A 121 9.50 4.80 -16.87
C VAL A 121 11.02 4.78 -16.71
N ARG A 122 11.75 5.70 -17.36
CA ARG A 122 13.21 5.78 -17.24
C ARG A 122 13.63 6.19 -15.84
N ASP A 123 12.98 7.21 -15.28
CA ASP A 123 13.24 7.68 -13.91
C ASP A 123 12.95 6.58 -12.88
N ALA A 124 11.89 5.81 -13.10
CA ALA A 124 11.55 4.69 -12.24
C ALA A 124 12.56 3.53 -12.35
N ILE A 125 13.02 3.19 -13.54
CA ILE A 125 14.08 2.18 -13.73
C ILE A 125 15.34 2.60 -12.97
N GLU A 126 15.72 3.88 -13.05
CA GLU A 126 16.86 4.42 -12.32
C GLU A 126 16.66 4.32 -10.81
N PHE A 127 15.47 4.72 -10.32
CA PHE A 127 15.12 4.64 -8.90
C PHE A 127 15.19 3.21 -8.38
N TYR A 128 14.51 2.24 -9.02
CA TYR A 128 14.50 0.85 -8.56
C TYR A 128 15.85 0.16 -8.72
N THR A 129 16.65 0.56 -9.72
CA THR A 129 18.02 0.05 -9.87
C THR A 129 18.91 0.51 -8.72
N LYS A 130 18.84 1.79 -8.34
CA LYS A 130 19.56 2.34 -7.17
C LYS A 130 19.11 1.72 -5.86
N ASP A 131 17.81 1.43 -5.75
CA ASP A 131 17.21 0.80 -4.56
C ASP A 131 17.47 -0.73 -4.48
N GLY A 132 18.16 -1.32 -5.46
CA GLY A 132 18.50 -2.74 -5.49
C GLY A 132 17.36 -3.66 -5.95
N GLN A 133 16.23 -3.11 -6.41
CA GLN A 133 15.07 -3.86 -6.89
C GLN A 133 15.18 -4.17 -8.40
N GLN A 134 16.16 -4.98 -8.79
CA GLN A 134 16.43 -5.31 -10.20
C GLN A 134 15.22 -5.94 -10.91
N ASP A 135 14.49 -6.82 -10.22
CA ASP A 135 13.30 -7.48 -10.77
C ASP A 135 12.26 -6.45 -11.23
N LYS A 136 12.03 -5.39 -10.43
CA LYS A 136 11.11 -4.30 -10.80
C LYS A 136 11.66 -3.45 -11.94
N ALA A 137 12.95 -3.16 -11.94
CA ALA A 137 13.58 -2.39 -13.01
C ALA A 137 13.51 -3.15 -14.35
N GLU A 138 13.74 -4.46 -14.36
CA GLU A 138 13.61 -5.30 -15.55
C GLU A 138 12.17 -5.39 -16.05
N LEU A 139 11.20 -5.56 -15.14
CA LEU A 139 9.78 -5.56 -15.49
C LEU A 139 9.37 -4.25 -16.18
N LEU A 140 9.88 -3.11 -15.70
CA LEU A 140 9.59 -1.81 -16.29
C LEU A 140 10.19 -1.62 -17.67
N ARG A 141 11.36 -2.22 -17.97
CA ARG A 141 11.97 -2.21 -19.32
C ARG A 141 11.11 -2.88 -20.39
N CYS A 142 10.28 -3.86 -19.97
CA CYS A 142 9.36 -4.57 -20.88
C CYS A 142 8.03 -3.82 -21.11
N ARG A 143 7.79 -2.70 -20.41
CA ARG A 143 6.52 -1.95 -20.53
C ARG A 143 6.50 -1.09 -21.79
N ARG A 144 5.31 -1.03 -22.41
CA ARG A 144 5.04 -0.19 -23.60
C ARG A 144 4.66 1.26 -23.26
N PHE A 145 4.32 1.53 -22.00
CA PHE A 145 3.90 2.87 -21.57
C PHE A 145 5.12 3.68 -21.13
N SER A 146 5.16 4.96 -21.48
CA SER A 146 6.25 5.86 -21.14
C SER A 146 6.16 6.42 -19.72
N TYR A 147 5.01 6.29 -19.06
CA TYR A 147 4.77 6.76 -17.68
C TYR A 147 3.80 5.84 -16.94
N PHE A 148 3.81 5.93 -15.61
CA PHE A 148 2.85 5.27 -14.73
C PHE A 148 2.76 6.01 -13.39
N ASP A 149 1.74 5.68 -12.60
CA ASP A 149 1.52 6.32 -11.32
C ASP A 149 2.19 5.52 -10.21
N VAL A 150 2.91 6.22 -9.34
CA VAL A 150 3.53 5.70 -8.12
C VAL A 150 2.92 6.38 -6.90
N TYR A 151 2.96 5.68 -5.79
CA TYR A 151 2.57 6.18 -4.48
C TYR A 151 3.78 6.30 -3.57
N SER A 152 3.80 7.34 -2.77
CA SER A 152 4.79 7.59 -1.72
C SER A 152 4.11 8.07 -0.44
N CYS A 153 4.81 7.95 0.67
CA CYS A 153 4.40 8.47 1.98
C CYS A 153 5.53 9.36 2.52
N PRO A 154 5.70 10.60 1.98
CA PRO A 154 6.90 11.41 2.19
C PRO A 154 7.12 11.81 3.66
N ASP A 155 6.06 11.92 4.46
CA ASP A 155 6.17 12.23 5.89
C ASP A 155 6.74 11.06 6.72
N TYR A 156 6.88 9.88 6.11
CA TYR A 156 7.42 8.71 6.78
C TYR A 156 8.63 8.09 6.07
N SER A 157 8.64 8.02 4.74
CA SER A 157 9.66 7.33 3.94
C SER A 157 9.79 7.94 2.55
N ASP A 158 11.03 8.04 2.06
CA ASP A 158 11.32 8.46 0.68
C ASP A 158 11.02 7.37 -0.36
N TYR A 159 10.62 6.18 0.10
CA TYR A 159 10.29 5.07 -0.77
C TYR A 159 9.02 5.33 -1.56
N MET A 160 9.02 4.92 -2.82
CA MET A 160 7.84 4.93 -3.68
C MET A 160 7.65 3.58 -4.36
N ASP A 161 6.41 3.20 -4.55
CA ASP A 161 6.04 1.98 -5.25
C ASP A 161 4.84 2.19 -6.17
N TYR A 162 4.66 1.29 -7.12
CA TYR A 162 3.52 1.32 -8.01
C TYR A 162 2.52 0.22 -7.67
N PHE A 163 1.24 0.56 -7.73
CA PHE A 163 0.15 -0.37 -7.54
C PHE A 163 -0.86 -0.26 -8.68
N TYR A 164 -1.42 -1.39 -9.06
CA TYR A 164 -2.51 -1.39 -10.05
C TYR A 164 -3.81 -0.96 -9.38
N GLY A 165 -4.12 0.32 -9.48
CA GLY A 165 -5.33 0.94 -8.97
C GLY A 165 -5.08 1.93 -7.83
N GLU A 166 -6.17 2.40 -7.25
CA GLU A 166 -6.15 3.43 -6.22
C GLU A 166 -5.79 2.87 -4.84
N MET A 167 -5.18 3.74 -4.01
CA MET A 167 -4.93 3.49 -2.58
C MET A 167 -5.78 4.44 -1.73
N ALA A 168 -5.93 4.19 -0.45
CA ALA A 168 -6.60 5.11 0.48
C ALA A 168 -5.88 6.48 0.52
N PRO A 169 -6.54 7.55 0.98
CA PRO A 169 -5.94 8.88 1.04
C PRO A 169 -4.77 8.99 2.01
N SER A 170 -4.82 8.27 3.12
CA SER A 170 -3.83 8.30 4.21
C SER A 170 -3.77 6.97 4.95
N THR A 171 -2.79 6.83 5.83
CA THR A 171 -2.51 5.56 6.52
C THR A 171 -3.54 5.17 7.57
N ASP A 172 -4.32 6.09 8.13
CA ASP A 172 -5.35 5.84 9.12
C ASP A 172 -6.57 5.07 8.60
N TYR A 173 -6.74 5.00 7.28
CA TYR A 173 -7.81 4.20 6.66
C TYR A 173 -7.60 2.69 6.79
N VAL A 174 -6.42 2.22 7.19
CA VAL A 174 -6.06 0.79 7.23
C VAL A 174 -5.55 0.36 8.61
N HIS A 175 -6.31 0.68 9.64
CA HIS A 175 -5.92 0.43 11.04
C HIS A 175 -6.36 -0.94 11.60
N VAL A 176 -7.21 -1.68 10.88
CA VAL A 176 -7.67 -3.02 11.28
C VAL A 176 -6.90 -4.07 10.48
N PHE A 177 -5.99 -4.76 11.14
CA PHE A 177 -5.21 -5.85 10.55
C PHE A 177 -4.57 -6.70 11.64
N GLU A 178 -4.22 -7.92 11.30
CA GLU A 178 -3.41 -8.81 12.13
C GLU A 178 -2.20 -9.33 11.36
N LEU A 179 -1.09 -9.54 12.07
CA LEU A 179 0.09 -10.21 11.55
C LEU A 179 0.35 -11.48 12.34
N HIS A 180 0.53 -12.58 11.65
CA HIS A 180 0.88 -13.87 12.25
C HIS A 180 2.19 -14.37 11.66
N THR A 181 3.05 -14.92 12.52
CA THR A 181 4.33 -15.51 12.12
C THR A 181 4.14 -16.96 11.71
N LEU A 182 4.71 -17.33 10.57
CA LEU A 182 4.87 -18.70 10.11
C LEU A 182 6.37 -19.02 10.00
N PRO A 183 6.76 -20.31 9.89
CA PRO A 183 8.18 -20.70 9.82
C PRO A 183 8.99 -19.98 8.73
N GLU A 184 8.39 -19.69 7.58
CA GLU A 184 9.07 -19.08 6.42
C GLU A 184 8.36 -17.81 5.91
N ALA A 185 7.29 -17.37 6.56
CA ALA A 185 6.47 -16.26 6.09
C ALA A 185 5.78 -15.53 7.24
N ILE A 186 5.20 -14.39 6.93
CA ILE A 186 4.17 -13.75 7.74
C ILE A 186 2.84 -13.81 7.00
N VAL A 187 1.75 -13.94 7.73
CA VAL A 187 0.39 -13.80 7.20
C VAL A 187 -0.19 -12.51 7.72
N MET A 188 -0.63 -11.67 6.79
CA MET A 188 -1.37 -10.46 7.10
C MET A 188 -2.84 -10.72 6.84
N LEU A 189 -3.66 -10.68 7.89
CA LEU A 189 -5.12 -10.77 7.83
C LEU A 189 -5.73 -9.37 7.77
N LEU A 190 -6.85 -9.28 7.05
CA LEU A 190 -7.55 -8.03 6.74
C LEU A 190 -8.91 -8.00 7.41
#